data_70bda3237c9000307d83eeafa93f18a4
#
_entry.id   70bda3237c9000307d83eeafa93f18a4
#
_cell.length_a   1.000
_cell.length_b   1.000
_cell.length_c   1.000
_cell.angle_alpha   90.00
_cell.angle_beta   90.00
_cell.angle_gamma   90.00
#
_symmetry.space_group_name_H-M   'P 1'
#
loop_
_entity.id
_entity.type
_entity.pdbx_description
1 polymer ?
#
loop_
_entity_poly.entity_id
_entity_poly.type
_entity_poly.pdbx_seq_one_letter_code
_entity_poly.pdbx_strand_id
1 'polypeptide(L)'
;MLRSLEFFLLAELTGGYQLFIPLLIVTISAYLTINIFERHSIYAMRLARSGRLLTHHTDRAVLTLMNLNSLVDKDFTSVSPNMKMGKLVHCISQSRTSLLPVLDVHHHLLGEIDITKIRHIIFRTELYQKFTVSQLMTPPPAILHTTDPAEDVMNHFADTGAQALPVLQEDGELLGYISRTHM
;
A
#
# COMPACT_ATOMS: atom_id res chain seq x y z
N MET A 1 -11.86 27.29 17.80
CA MET A 1 -11.70 28.08 19.02
C MET A 1 -10.92 29.38 18.82
N LEU A 2 -9.83 29.43 18.06
CA LEU A 2 -9.06 30.68 17.84
C LEU A 2 -9.85 31.80 17.13
N ARG A 3 -10.72 31.48 16.20
CA ARG A 3 -11.49 32.50 15.44
C ARG A 3 -12.48 33.30 16.27
N SER A 4 -12.99 32.76 17.35
CA SER A 4 -13.92 33.47 18.24
C SER A 4 -13.21 34.53 19.10
N LEU A 5 -11.95 34.32 19.43
CA LEU A 5 -11.14 35.23 20.25
C LEU A 5 -10.78 36.51 19.46
N GLU A 6 -10.56 36.40 18.15
CA GLU A 6 -10.28 37.55 17.29
C GLU A 6 -11.45 38.53 17.21
N PHE A 7 -12.68 38.04 17.17
CA PHE A 7 -13.90 38.87 17.20
C PHE A 7 -14.08 39.62 18.50
N PHE A 8 -13.78 39.00 19.64
CA PHE A 8 -13.85 39.65 20.94
C PHE A 8 -12.79 40.75 21.09
N LEU A 9 -11.56 40.50 20.66
CA LEU A 9 -10.47 41.46 20.64
C LEU A 9 -10.78 42.65 19.74
N LEU A 10 -11.38 42.43 18.57
CA LEU A 10 -11.76 43.53 17.65
C LEU A 10 -12.90 44.39 18.18
N ALA A 11 -13.89 43.77 18.87
CA ALA A 11 -14.99 44.47 19.52
C ALA A 11 -14.51 45.36 20.69
N GLU A 12 -13.49 44.87 21.44
CA GLU A 12 -12.89 45.59 22.56
C GLU A 12 -12.02 46.80 22.07
N LEU A 13 -11.27 46.62 20.99
CA LEU A 13 -10.43 47.66 20.38
C LEU A 13 -11.25 48.79 19.69
N THR A 14 -12.44 48.50 19.21
CA THR A 14 -13.31 49.48 18.54
C THR A 14 -14.23 50.24 19.49
N GLY A 15 -14.09 50.04 20.79
CA GLY A 15 -14.80 50.86 21.82
C GLY A 15 -16.29 50.56 21.96
N GLY A 16 -16.77 49.40 21.53
CA GLY A 16 -18.15 48.97 21.75
C GLY A 16 -18.68 47.94 20.79
N TYR A 17 -19.75 47.29 21.19
CA TYR A 17 -20.43 46.24 20.40
C TYR A 17 -21.24 46.71 19.19
N GLN A 18 -21.25 48.04 18.89
CA GLN A 18 -22.03 48.64 17.82
C GLN A 18 -21.61 48.10 16.43
N LEU A 19 -20.36 47.76 16.25
CA LEU A 19 -19.84 47.18 14.99
C LEU A 19 -19.90 45.66 14.92
N PHE A 20 -20.35 44.99 16.03
CA PHE A 20 -20.39 43.53 16.07
C PHE A 20 -21.32 42.92 15.02
N ILE A 21 -22.53 43.49 14.87
CA ILE A 21 -23.52 42.99 13.90
C ILE A 21 -23.04 43.19 12.45
N PRO A 22 -22.57 44.39 12.04
CA PRO A 22 -22.00 44.58 10.72
C PRO A 22 -20.82 43.66 10.40
N LEU A 23 -19.90 43.50 11.35
CA LEU A 23 -18.76 42.58 11.20
C LEU A 23 -19.17 41.11 11.05
N LEU A 24 -20.19 40.70 11.79
CA LEU A 24 -20.72 39.33 11.70
C LEU A 24 -21.35 39.10 10.30
N ILE A 25 -22.11 40.06 9.77
CA ILE A 25 -22.72 39.98 8.44
C ILE A 25 -21.63 39.90 7.36
N VAL A 26 -20.60 40.74 7.43
CA VAL A 26 -19.49 40.72 6.47
C VAL A 26 -18.74 39.42 6.52
N THR A 27 -18.48 38.87 7.70
CA THR A 27 -17.75 37.60 7.85
C THR A 27 -18.55 36.41 7.33
N ILE A 28 -19.85 36.35 7.62
CA ILE A 28 -20.72 35.29 7.12
C ILE A 28 -20.83 35.39 5.59
N SER A 29 -21.02 36.57 5.03
CA SER A 29 -21.12 36.75 3.58
C SER A 29 -19.81 36.39 2.87
N ALA A 30 -18.67 36.82 3.43
CA ALA A 30 -17.35 36.41 2.92
C ALA A 30 -17.13 34.89 2.97
N TYR A 31 -17.51 34.25 4.08
CA TYR A 31 -17.42 32.80 4.23
C TYR A 31 -18.32 32.07 3.23
N LEU A 32 -19.56 32.53 3.04
CA LEU A 32 -20.48 31.94 2.04
C LEU A 32 -19.95 32.10 0.64
N THR A 33 -19.43 33.30 0.31
CA THR A 33 -18.86 33.59 -1.02
C THR A 33 -17.68 32.66 -1.31
N ILE A 34 -16.75 32.49 -0.37
CA ILE A 34 -15.61 31.60 -0.56
C ILE A 34 -16.09 30.14 -0.71
N ASN A 35 -17.09 29.71 0.06
CA ASN A 35 -17.62 28.33 -0.03
C ASN A 35 -18.32 28.05 -1.38
N ILE A 36 -18.89 29.09 -2.02
CA ILE A 36 -19.53 28.93 -3.33
C ILE A 36 -18.48 28.88 -4.45
N PHE A 37 -17.45 29.72 -4.38
CA PHE A 37 -16.46 29.86 -5.45
C PHE A 37 -15.28 28.94 -5.30
N GLU A 38 -14.86 28.57 -4.06
CA GLU A 38 -13.73 27.71 -3.80
C GLU A 38 -14.02 26.70 -2.68
N ARG A 39 -14.31 25.46 -3.07
CA ARG A 39 -14.51 24.33 -2.14
C ARG A 39 -13.23 23.87 -1.45
N HIS A 40 -12.05 24.31 -1.90
CA HIS A 40 -10.77 23.81 -1.42
C HIS A 40 -9.95 24.93 -0.78
N SER A 41 -9.38 24.65 0.39
CA SER A 41 -8.45 25.55 1.06
C SER A 41 -7.23 25.87 0.16
N ILE A 42 -6.70 27.09 0.21
CA ILE A 42 -5.50 27.54 -0.52
C ILE A 42 -4.31 26.58 -0.27
N TYR A 43 -4.24 26.00 0.92
CA TYR A 43 -3.25 24.99 1.26
C TYR A 43 -3.49 23.67 0.52
N ALA A 44 -4.74 23.24 0.39
CA ALA A 44 -5.11 22.05 -0.36
C ALA A 44 -4.79 22.22 -1.85
N MET A 45 -5.03 23.39 -2.42
CA MET A 45 -4.73 23.69 -3.84
C MET A 45 -3.21 23.73 -4.12
N ARG A 46 -2.40 24.25 -3.19
CA ARG A 46 -0.93 24.19 -3.29
C ARG A 46 -0.40 22.76 -3.18
N LEU A 47 -0.94 21.95 -2.27
CA LEU A 47 -0.59 20.53 -2.15
C LEU A 47 -1.04 19.73 -3.38
N ALA A 48 -2.23 20.00 -3.93
CA ALA A 48 -2.71 19.35 -5.15
C ALA A 48 -1.77 19.62 -6.34
N ARG A 49 -1.31 20.86 -6.50
CA ARG A 49 -0.33 21.22 -7.55
C ARG A 49 1.06 20.63 -7.33
N SER A 50 1.44 20.29 -6.09
CA SER A 50 2.71 19.63 -5.78
C SER A 50 2.62 18.10 -5.85
N GLY A 51 1.47 17.50 -6.21
CA GLY A 51 1.27 16.06 -6.28
C GLY A 51 1.30 15.33 -4.92
N ARG A 52 1.21 16.08 -3.80
CA ARG A 52 1.31 15.53 -2.44
C ARG A 52 0.00 15.57 -1.66
N LEU A 53 -1.14 15.76 -2.34
CA LEU A 53 -2.43 15.80 -1.67
C LEU A 53 -2.98 14.40 -1.51
N LEU A 54 -2.71 13.80 -0.36
CA LEU A 54 -3.31 12.55 0.10
C LEU A 54 -4.61 12.90 0.85
N THR A 55 -5.72 13.05 0.14
CA THR A 55 -7.06 13.13 0.74
C THR A 55 -7.77 11.80 0.52
N HIS A 56 -8.43 11.27 1.53
CA HIS A 56 -9.11 9.95 1.53
C HIS A 56 -10.05 9.66 0.34
N HIS A 57 -10.44 10.68 -0.41
CA HIS A 57 -11.24 10.52 -1.63
C HIS A 57 -10.43 10.66 -2.93
N THR A 58 -9.20 11.20 -2.85
CA THR A 58 -8.32 11.38 -4.02
C THR A 58 -7.40 10.17 -4.21
N ASP A 59 -7.17 9.37 -3.17
CA ASP A 59 -6.38 8.15 -3.22
C ASP A 59 -6.93 7.18 -4.28
N ARG A 60 -8.26 7.05 -4.38
CA ARG A 60 -8.92 6.23 -5.41
C ARG A 60 -8.62 6.69 -6.84
N ALA A 61 -8.58 7.99 -7.09
CA ALA A 61 -8.33 8.52 -8.43
C ALA A 61 -6.85 8.42 -8.84
N VAL A 62 -5.93 8.57 -7.89
CA VAL A 62 -4.48 8.41 -8.13
C VAL A 62 -4.14 6.94 -8.33
N LEU A 63 -4.73 6.05 -7.54
CA LEU A 63 -4.54 4.59 -7.65
C LEU A 63 -5.05 4.05 -9.00
N THR A 64 -6.12 4.62 -9.55
CA THR A 64 -6.65 4.23 -10.89
C THR A 64 -5.67 4.58 -12.02
N LEU A 65 -4.78 5.55 -11.82
CA LEU A 65 -3.77 5.97 -12.79
C LEU A 65 -2.39 5.29 -12.59
N MET A 66 -2.20 4.59 -11.47
CA MET A 66 -0.95 3.87 -11.22
C MET A 66 -0.91 2.60 -12.05
N ASN A 67 0.10 2.49 -12.89
CA ASN A 67 0.38 1.26 -13.61
C ASN A 67 0.99 0.25 -12.62
N LEU A 68 0.22 -0.78 -12.24
CA LEU A 68 0.67 -1.84 -11.32
C LEU A 68 2.00 -2.46 -11.75
N ASN A 69 2.24 -2.55 -13.06
CA ASN A 69 3.50 -3.08 -13.60
C ASN A 69 4.75 -2.32 -13.12
N SER A 70 4.61 -1.05 -12.77
CA SER A 70 5.73 -0.24 -12.26
C SER A 70 6.03 -0.47 -10.77
N LEU A 71 5.10 -1.07 -10.04
CA LEU A 71 5.21 -1.38 -8.61
C LEU A 71 5.67 -2.83 -8.36
N VAL A 72 5.65 -3.67 -9.41
CA VAL A 72 6.04 -5.07 -9.31
C VAL A 72 7.55 -5.17 -9.19
N ASP A 73 7.99 -5.72 -8.08
CA ASP A 73 9.38 -6.14 -7.90
C ASP A 73 9.60 -7.48 -8.62
N LYS A 74 10.48 -7.47 -9.60
CA LYS A 74 10.83 -8.64 -10.42
C LYS A 74 12.10 -9.33 -9.93
N ASP A 75 12.78 -8.78 -8.92
CA ASP A 75 13.99 -9.36 -8.35
C ASP A 75 13.65 -10.36 -7.25
N PHE A 76 13.27 -11.56 -7.64
CA PHE A 76 12.95 -12.65 -6.72
C PHE A 76 13.74 -13.92 -7.05
N THR A 77 14.04 -14.71 -6.03
CA THR A 77 14.65 -16.03 -6.17
C THR A 77 13.57 -17.10 -6.14
N SER A 78 13.35 -17.80 -7.25
CA SER A 78 12.39 -18.90 -7.32
C SER A 78 13.00 -20.24 -6.95
N VAL A 79 12.14 -21.15 -6.47
CA VAL A 79 12.55 -22.52 -6.11
C VAL A 79 11.60 -23.54 -6.76
N SER A 80 12.12 -24.73 -7.05
CA SER A 80 11.34 -25.83 -7.63
C SER A 80 10.69 -26.70 -6.56
N PRO A 81 9.47 -27.23 -6.78
CA PRO A 81 8.76 -28.08 -5.80
C PRO A 81 9.51 -29.33 -5.41
N ASN A 82 10.30 -29.91 -6.34
CA ASN A 82 11.09 -31.13 -6.11
C ASN A 82 12.44 -30.89 -5.42
N MET A 83 12.78 -29.62 -5.18
CA MET A 83 14.03 -29.25 -4.53
C MET A 83 14.04 -29.74 -3.09
N LYS A 84 15.18 -30.31 -2.64
CA LYS A 84 15.37 -30.71 -1.25
C LYS A 84 15.66 -29.52 -0.34
N MET A 85 15.29 -29.65 0.93
CA MET A 85 15.45 -28.60 1.92
C MET A 85 16.89 -28.09 2.05
N GLY A 86 17.91 -28.93 1.88
CA GLY A 86 19.31 -28.49 1.92
C GLY A 86 19.65 -27.47 0.81
N LYS A 87 19.14 -27.67 -0.41
CA LYS A 87 19.29 -26.70 -1.50
C LYS A 87 18.45 -25.44 -1.25
N LEU A 88 17.23 -25.61 -0.70
CA LEU A 88 16.38 -24.48 -0.32
C LEU A 88 17.10 -23.54 0.68
N VAL A 89 17.74 -24.09 1.71
CA VAL A 89 18.50 -23.32 2.70
C VAL A 89 19.64 -22.54 2.04
N HIS A 90 20.30 -23.12 1.04
CA HIS A 90 21.31 -22.41 0.27
C HIS A 90 20.70 -21.26 -0.56
N CYS A 91 19.56 -21.46 -1.21
CA CYS A 91 18.83 -20.38 -1.89
C CYS A 91 18.42 -19.26 -0.92
N ILE A 92 17.92 -19.62 0.27
CA ILE A 92 17.55 -18.67 1.32
C ILE A 92 18.75 -17.80 1.74
N SER A 93 19.94 -18.41 1.87
CA SER A 93 21.15 -17.68 2.29
C SER A 93 21.61 -16.64 1.27
N GLN A 94 21.22 -16.78 0.02
CA GLN A 94 21.52 -15.85 -1.08
C GLN A 94 20.36 -14.88 -1.39
N SER A 95 19.15 -15.20 -0.94
CA SER A 95 17.97 -14.38 -1.17
C SER A 95 17.97 -13.13 -0.30
N ARG A 96 17.49 -12.02 -0.86
CA ARG A 96 17.24 -10.77 -0.14
C ARG A 96 15.81 -10.65 0.38
N THR A 97 14.93 -11.54 -0.08
CA THR A 97 13.50 -11.51 0.25
C THR A 97 13.16 -12.61 1.26
N SER A 98 12.14 -12.37 2.07
CA SER A 98 11.63 -13.35 3.04
C SER A 98 10.62 -14.34 2.44
N LEU A 99 10.18 -14.10 1.21
CA LEU A 99 9.26 -14.94 0.45
C LEU A 99 9.98 -15.48 -0.78
N LEU A 100 9.89 -16.79 -1.00
CA LEU A 100 10.40 -17.44 -2.21
C LEU A 100 9.24 -18.13 -2.93
N PRO A 101 8.93 -17.73 -4.16
CA PRO A 101 7.93 -18.40 -4.97
C PRO A 101 8.39 -19.80 -5.37
N VAL A 102 7.47 -20.75 -5.30
CA VAL A 102 7.63 -22.11 -5.81
C VAL A 102 7.00 -22.18 -7.17
N LEU A 103 7.83 -22.35 -8.18
CA LEU A 103 7.39 -22.36 -9.58
C LEU A 103 7.52 -23.77 -10.19
N ASP A 104 6.62 -24.07 -11.12
CA ASP A 104 6.74 -25.25 -11.97
C ASP A 104 7.72 -25.00 -13.16
N VAL A 105 7.78 -25.97 -14.08
CA VAL A 105 8.63 -25.88 -15.27
C VAL A 105 8.13 -24.84 -16.30
N HIS A 106 6.91 -24.38 -16.17
CA HIS A 106 6.27 -23.38 -17.01
C HIS A 106 6.19 -22.00 -16.31
N HIS A 107 6.93 -21.80 -15.21
CA HIS A 107 6.91 -20.58 -14.40
C HIS A 107 5.57 -20.24 -13.74
N HIS A 108 4.63 -21.20 -13.66
CA HIS A 108 3.39 -21.00 -12.90
C HIS A 108 3.64 -21.09 -11.40
N LEU A 109 2.94 -20.26 -10.64
CA LEU A 109 3.04 -20.23 -9.20
C LEU A 109 2.27 -21.40 -8.59
N LEU A 110 2.99 -22.32 -7.93
CA LEU A 110 2.41 -23.44 -7.17
C LEU A 110 2.14 -23.10 -5.70
N GLY A 111 2.91 -22.18 -5.16
CA GLY A 111 2.85 -21.77 -3.77
C GLY A 111 4.05 -20.88 -3.42
N GLU A 112 4.23 -20.64 -2.15
CA GLU A 112 5.35 -19.82 -1.67
C GLU A 112 5.96 -20.41 -0.39
N ILE A 113 7.26 -20.18 -0.21
CA ILE A 113 7.99 -20.46 1.03
C ILE A 113 8.15 -19.15 1.79
N ASP A 114 7.49 -19.06 2.94
CA ASP A 114 7.72 -18.00 3.91
C ASP A 114 8.84 -18.42 4.87
N ILE A 115 9.98 -17.76 4.77
CA ILE A 115 11.16 -18.07 5.60
C ILE A 115 10.84 -17.93 7.09
N THR A 116 9.95 -17.02 7.46
CA THR A 116 9.58 -16.78 8.85
C THR A 116 8.87 -17.99 9.45
N LYS A 117 8.02 -18.67 8.67
CA LYS A 117 7.28 -19.87 9.10
C LYS A 117 8.16 -21.08 9.24
N ILE A 118 9.16 -21.26 8.37
CA ILE A 118 10.05 -22.42 8.36
C ILE A 118 11.34 -22.22 9.17
N ARG A 119 11.53 -21.03 9.75
CA ARG A 119 12.75 -20.66 10.46
C ARG A 119 13.19 -21.67 11.54
N HIS A 120 12.22 -22.29 12.22
CA HIS A 120 12.49 -23.27 13.28
C HIS A 120 13.08 -24.60 12.78
N ILE A 121 12.94 -24.92 11.47
CA ILE A 121 13.46 -26.15 10.86
C ILE A 121 14.70 -25.91 9.99
N ILE A 122 14.97 -24.69 9.56
CA ILE A 122 16.10 -24.35 8.68
C ILE A 122 17.45 -24.77 9.29
N PHE A 123 17.58 -24.68 10.60
CA PHE A 123 18.84 -25.01 11.30
C PHE A 123 19.00 -26.49 11.63
N ARG A 124 18.01 -27.35 11.29
CA ARG A 124 18.08 -28.79 11.54
C ARG A 124 18.61 -29.53 10.31
N THR A 125 19.91 -29.76 10.28
CA THR A 125 20.61 -30.41 9.15
C THR A 125 20.13 -31.83 8.87
N GLU A 126 19.61 -32.54 9.89
CA GLU A 126 19.06 -33.91 9.76
C GLU A 126 17.82 -33.92 8.84
N LEU A 127 17.13 -32.78 8.65
CA LEU A 127 15.93 -32.66 7.85
C LEU A 127 16.21 -32.31 6.39
N TYR A 128 17.45 -31.93 6.05
CA TYR A 128 17.82 -31.42 4.72
C TYR A 128 17.55 -32.41 3.59
N GLN A 129 17.65 -33.69 3.85
CA GLN A 129 17.38 -34.75 2.87
C GLN A 129 15.94 -35.30 2.95
N LYS A 130 15.24 -35.04 4.07
CA LYS A 130 13.93 -35.64 4.34
C LYS A 130 12.79 -34.83 3.71
N PHE A 131 12.88 -33.50 3.76
CA PHE A 131 11.84 -32.63 3.27
C PHE A 131 12.13 -32.07 1.87
N THR A 132 11.06 -31.93 1.08
CA THR A 132 11.06 -31.25 -0.20
C THR A 132 10.32 -29.91 -0.09
N VAL A 133 10.58 -29.00 -1.01
CA VAL A 133 9.92 -27.69 -1.08
C VAL A 133 8.41 -27.83 -1.14
N SER A 134 7.90 -28.81 -1.90
CA SER A 134 6.45 -29.08 -2.02
C SER A 134 5.76 -29.41 -0.69
N GLN A 135 6.50 -29.95 0.29
CA GLN A 135 5.97 -30.25 1.62
C GLN A 135 6.02 -29.05 2.58
N LEU A 136 6.80 -28.04 2.25
CA LEU A 136 7.03 -26.84 3.07
C LEU A 136 6.31 -25.61 2.53
N MET A 137 5.93 -25.62 1.26
CA MET A 137 5.23 -24.50 0.64
C MET A 137 3.82 -24.32 1.20
N THR A 138 3.36 -23.10 1.21
CA THR A 138 1.99 -22.73 1.55
C THR A 138 1.37 -21.97 0.39
N PRO A 139 0.04 -22.04 0.18
CA PRO A 139 -0.59 -21.18 -0.80
C PRO A 139 -0.41 -19.71 -0.40
N PRO A 140 -0.28 -18.79 -1.37
CA PRO A 140 -0.24 -17.37 -1.10
C PRO A 140 -1.57 -16.91 -0.49
N PRO A 141 -1.56 -15.89 0.40
CA PRO A 141 -2.77 -15.41 1.07
C PRO A 141 -3.77 -14.78 0.10
N ALA A 142 -3.29 -14.17 -0.98
CA ALA A 142 -4.05 -13.69 -2.12
C ALA A 142 -3.14 -13.66 -3.35
N ILE A 143 -3.76 -13.68 -4.52
CA ILE A 143 -3.08 -13.55 -5.81
C ILE A 143 -3.63 -12.30 -6.48
N LEU A 144 -2.75 -11.51 -7.06
CA LEU A 144 -3.07 -10.32 -7.84
C LEU A 144 -2.86 -10.61 -9.32
N HIS A 145 -3.68 -9.99 -10.16
CA HIS A 145 -3.50 -10.01 -11.61
C HIS A 145 -3.07 -8.64 -12.12
N THR A 146 -2.35 -8.62 -13.24
CA THR A 146 -1.88 -7.37 -13.86
C THR A 146 -3.03 -6.45 -14.29
N THR A 147 -4.23 -7.01 -14.46
CA THR A 147 -5.46 -6.30 -14.84
C THR A 147 -6.26 -5.79 -13.66
N ASP A 148 -5.91 -6.18 -12.42
CA ASP A 148 -6.66 -5.79 -11.24
C ASP A 148 -6.58 -4.28 -11.01
N PRO A 149 -7.68 -3.64 -10.66
CA PRO A 149 -7.66 -2.24 -10.26
C PRO A 149 -6.88 -2.08 -8.95
N ALA A 150 -6.14 -0.97 -8.82
CA ALA A 150 -5.32 -0.71 -7.63
C ALA A 150 -6.13 -0.68 -6.32
N GLU A 151 -7.43 -0.39 -6.39
CA GLU A 151 -8.34 -0.45 -5.24
C GLU A 151 -8.49 -1.89 -4.71
N ASP A 152 -8.62 -2.87 -5.60
CA ASP A 152 -8.74 -4.28 -5.22
C ASP A 152 -7.43 -4.79 -4.64
N VAL A 153 -6.29 -4.35 -5.18
CA VAL A 153 -4.97 -4.63 -4.62
C VAL A 153 -4.85 -4.13 -3.18
N MET A 154 -5.31 -2.90 -2.90
CA MET A 154 -5.34 -2.34 -1.54
C MET A 154 -6.23 -3.15 -0.60
N ASN A 155 -7.41 -3.56 -1.07
CA ASN A 155 -8.33 -4.38 -0.29
C ASN A 155 -7.70 -5.73 0.05
N HIS A 156 -7.04 -6.40 -0.90
CA HIS A 156 -6.32 -7.64 -0.65
C HIS A 156 -5.22 -7.50 0.40
N PHE A 157 -4.46 -6.39 0.38
CA PHE A 157 -3.48 -6.12 1.43
C PHE A 157 -4.11 -5.83 2.80
N ALA A 158 -5.27 -5.17 2.83
CA ALA A 158 -5.99 -4.88 4.07
C ALA A 158 -6.56 -6.17 4.69
N ASP A 159 -7.18 -7.01 3.87
CA ASP A 159 -7.86 -8.24 4.31
C ASP A 159 -6.86 -9.33 4.74
N THR A 160 -5.75 -9.47 4.01
CA THR A 160 -4.76 -10.52 4.29
C THR A 160 -3.72 -10.12 5.32
N GLY A 161 -3.47 -8.83 5.50
CA GLY A 161 -2.37 -8.32 6.31
C GLY A 161 -0.98 -8.70 5.79
N ALA A 162 -0.88 -9.18 4.54
CA ALA A 162 0.36 -9.63 3.92
C ALA A 162 1.36 -8.48 3.76
N GLN A 163 2.65 -8.80 3.79
CA GLN A 163 3.73 -7.83 3.52
C GLN A 163 4.00 -7.68 2.02
N ALA A 164 3.79 -8.75 1.26
CA ALA A 164 3.89 -8.78 -0.18
C ALA A 164 2.90 -9.79 -0.75
N LEU A 165 2.41 -9.53 -1.96
CA LEU A 165 1.49 -10.40 -2.69
C LEU A 165 2.04 -10.68 -4.09
N PRO A 166 1.89 -11.93 -4.59
CA PRO A 166 2.31 -12.30 -5.94
C PRO A 166 1.38 -11.69 -6.99
N VAL A 167 1.96 -11.28 -8.10
CA VAL A 167 1.25 -10.77 -9.28
C VAL A 167 1.43 -11.76 -10.43
N LEU A 168 0.33 -12.28 -10.93
CA LEU A 168 0.32 -13.17 -12.08
C LEU A 168 -0.07 -12.42 -13.35
N GLN A 169 0.46 -12.90 -14.47
CA GLN A 169 0.01 -12.54 -15.80
C GLN A 169 -1.27 -13.32 -16.15
N GLU A 170 -1.91 -12.98 -17.28
CA GLU A 170 -3.14 -13.65 -17.74
C GLU A 170 -2.93 -15.13 -18.06
N ASP A 171 -1.72 -15.51 -18.42
CA ASP A 171 -1.31 -16.90 -18.69
C ASP A 171 -0.98 -17.70 -17.42
N GLY A 172 -1.04 -17.09 -16.26
CA GLY A 172 -0.73 -17.71 -14.96
C GLY A 172 0.74 -17.70 -14.56
N GLU A 173 1.61 -17.11 -15.39
CA GLU A 173 3.03 -16.93 -15.03
C GLU A 173 3.21 -15.87 -13.95
N LEU A 174 4.16 -16.11 -13.06
CA LEU A 174 4.52 -15.14 -12.02
C LEU A 174 5.32 -13.97 -12.61
N LEU A 175 4.74 -12.78 -12.58
CA LEU A 175 5.41 -11.54 -12.98
C LEU A 175 6.38 -11.03 -11.90
N GLY A 176 6.00 -11.14 -10.63
CA GLY A 176 6.76 -10.67 -9.47
C GLY A 176 5.89 -10.47 -8.24
N TYR A 177 6.35 -9.65 -7.32
CA TYR A 177 5.65 -9.33 -6.08
C TYR A 177 5.39 -7.82 -5.95
N ILE A 178 4.27 -7.46 -5.38
CA ILE A 178 4.05 -6.09 -4.90
C ILE A 178 4.22 -6.10 -3.39
N SER A 179 5.08 -5.21 -2.88
CA SER A 179 5.29 -5.02 -1.44
C SER A 179 4.40 -3.91 -0.91
N ARG A 180 3.83 -4.12 0.28
CA ARG A 180 3.05 -3.09 0.99
C ARG A 180 3.84 -1.80 1.23
N THR A 181 5.16 -1.87 1.28
CA THR A 181 6.04 -0.71 1.52
C THR A 181 6.16 0.19 0.29
N HIS A 182 5.87 -0.33 -0.91
CA HIS A 182 5.95 0.40 -2.18
C HIS A 182 4.60 1.02 -2.60
N MET A 183 3.55 0.82 -1.83
CA MET A 183 2.24 1.44 -1.99
C MET A 183 2.07 2.62 -1.03
#